data_8211ebded5bb6798e7885051ddc636c6
#
_entry.id   8211ebded5bb6798e7885051ddc636c6
#
_cell.length_a   1.000
_cell.length_b   1.000
_cell.length_c   1.000
_cell.angle_alpha   90.00
_cell.angle_beta   90.00
_cell.angle_gamma   90.00
#
_symmetry.space_group_name_H-M   'P 1'
#
loop_
_entity.id
_entity.type
_entity.pdbx_description
1 polymer ?
#
loop_
_entity_poly.entity_id
_entity_poly.type
_entity_poly.pdbx_seq_one_letter_code
_entity_poly.pdbx_strand_id
1 'polypeptide(L)'
;MLACLMLAGGGQAQTAIRVEVSLVNVAFSVRDARGNLVASLTRDDVEVTEDGVPQKITFFGRSADVPLNLGLIMDVSGSQQSFVKPHLKDLEAFLKNVMASEDRAFLICFANRVRLVSDYSGSGKELVAALREAEKGKGNAEYPIVGPPEYRILGTAFYDAIYEPANLMFTGSTRGRRALIVFSDGEDNSSAHHMLEAIEAAQANDVTLFCLRYTEPGRNGRVTARNKYGTSVMARIARETGGLDFDAQAHGLQEGFRQIGAQLRSSYELGYQTSNPSGDKTFHKIAIRTKQPGFEVRAKTGYYSR
;
A
#
# COMPACT_ATOMS: atom_id res chain seq x y z
N MET A 1 24.36 62.77 -45.99
CA MET A 1 24.98 61.66 -45.22
C MET A 1 24.41 61.64 -43.83
N LEU A 2 23.46 60.78 -43.57
CA LEU A 2 22.80 60.63 -42.24
C LEU A 2 23.34 59.30 -41.65
N ALA A 3 24.05 59.39 -40.51
CA ALA A 3 24.59 58.28 -39.80
C ALA A 3 23.50 57.76 -38.83
N CYS A 4 23.09 56.50 -39.03
CA CYS A 4 22.15 55.77 -38.16
C CYS A 4 22.93 55.06 -37.05
N LEU A 5 22.81 55.50 -35.80
CA LEU A 5 23.38 54.86 -34.62
C LEU A 5 22.45 53.71 -34.20
N MET A 6 22.91 52.44 -34.33
CA MET A 6 22.24 51.26 -33.80
C MET A 6 22.65 51.08 -32.32
N LEU A 7 21.72 51.29 -31.42
CA LEU A 7 21.86 50.93 -30.02
C LEU A 7 21.57 49.43 -29.87
N ALA A 8 22.61 48.64 -29.59
CA ALA A 8 22.48 47.26 -29.20
C ALA A 8 22.03 47.16 -27.74
N GLY A 9 20.76 46.87 -27.54
CA GLY A 9 20.20 46.57 -26.21
C GLY A 9 20.64 45.15 -25.77
N GLY A 10 21.58 45.10 -24.83
CA GLY A 10 21.96 43.83 -24.18
C GLY A 10 20.82 43.35 -23.26
N GLY A 11 20.02 42.38 -23.74
CA GLY A 11 19.07 41.66 -22.92
C GLY A 11 19.81 40.79 -21.94
N GLN A 12 19.77 41.10 -20.66
CA GLN A 12 20.17 40.16 -19.60
C GLN A 12 19.15 39.02 -19.57
N ALA A 13 19.60 37.81 -19.91
CA ALA A 13 18.82 36.60 -19.71
C ALA A 13 18.63 36.41 -18.20
N GLN A 14 17.42 36.64 -17.71
CA GLN A 14 17.03 36.21 -16.37
C GLN A 14 17.01 34.70 -16.33
N THR A 15 17.99 34.10 -15.67
CA THR A 15 18.00 32.68 -15.34
C THR A 15 16.88 32.42 -14.34
N ALA A 16 15.75 31.91 -14.82
CA ALA A 16 14.67 31.49 -13.94
C ALA A 16 15.19 30.28 -13.15
N ILE A 17 15.44 30.46 -11.86
CA ILE A 17 15.72 29.35 -10.95
C ILE A 17 14.41 28.59 -10.78
N ARG A 18 14.26 27.46 -11.47
CA ARG A 18 13.18 26.50 -11.21
C ARG A 18 13.52 25.80 -9.90
N VAL A 19 12.87 26.19 -8.82
CA VAL A 19 12.88 25.43 -7.58
C VAL A 19 11.82 24.35 -7.74
N GLU A 20 12.24 23.12 -7.99
CA GLU A 20 11.36 21.96 -7.99
C GLU A 20 11.10 21.59 -6.53
N VAL A 21 9.91 21.89 -6.07
CA VAL A 21 9.50 21.65 -4.69
C VAL A 21 8.86 20.26 -4.64
N SER A 22 9.60 19.28 -4.11
CA SER A 22 9.06 17.94 -3.90
C SER A 22 8.21 17.89 -2.62
N LEU A 23 6.92 17.64 -2.78
CA LEU A 23 5.99 17.43 -1.68
C LEU A 23 5.97 15.94 -1.31
N VAL A 24 6.26 15.64 -0.06
CA VAL A 24 6.17 14.28 0.50
C VAL A 24 4.87 14.15 1.27
N ASN A 25 4.03 13.20 0.83
CA ASN A 25 2.79 12.84 1.52
C ASN A 25 2.98 11.59 2.36
N VAL A 26 2.43 11.59 3.56
CA VAL A 26 2.51 10.46 4.48
C VAL A 26 1.15 10.22 5.13
N ALA A 27 0.58 9.05 4.86
CA ALA A 27 -0.56 8.54 5.63
C ALA A 27 -0.05 7.87 6.90
N PHE A 28 -0.71 8.12 8.03
CA PHE A 28 -0.34 7.50 9.29
C PHE A 28 -1.55 7.27 10.20
N SER A 29 -1.42 6.33 11.11
CA SER A 29 -2.40 6.08 12.17
C SER A 29 -1.73 6.17 13.53
N VAL A 30 -2.52 6.50 14.56
CA VAL A 30 -2.03 6.63 15.93
C VAL A 30 -2.89 5.78 16.85
N ARG A 31 -2.25 5.04 17.75
CA ARG A 31 -2.90 4.23 18.78
C ARG A 31 -2.47 4.67 20.17
N ASP A 32 -3.40 4.64 21.10
CA ASP A 32 -3.10 4.84 22.51
C ASP A 32 -2.43 3.58 23.13
N ALA A 33 -2.03 3.67 24.39
CA ALA A 33 -1.42 2.56 25.14
C ALA A 33 -2.36 1.34 25.30
N ARG A 34 -3.66 1.50 25.07
CA ARG A 34 -4.67 0.42 25.08
C ARG A 34 -4.90 -0.17 23.68
N GLY A 35 -4.21 0.35 22.66
CA GLY A 35 -4.36 -0.07 21.25
C GLY A 35 -5.54 0.57 20.51
N ASN A 36 -6.28 1.51 21.13
CA ASN A 36 -7.37 2.19 20.45
C ASN A 36 -6.84 3.25 19.50
N LEU A 37 -7.51 3.41 18.34
CA LEU A 37 -7.18 4.45 17.40
C LEU A 37 -7.53 5.83 17.96
N VAL A 38 -6.57 6.75 17.89
CA VAL A 38 -6.70 8.15 18.28
C VAL A 38 -7.08 8.96 17.05
N ALA A 39 -8.29 9.54 17.05
CA ALA A 39 -8.83 10.28 15.90
C ALA A 39 -8.97 11.79 16.15
N SER A 40 -8.44 12.31 17.28
CA SER A 40 -8.61 13.70 17.74
C SER A 40 -7.36 14.55 17.62
N LEU A 41 -6.27 14.06 16.99
CA LEU A 41 -5.03 14.81 16.84
C LEU A 41 -5.18 15.94 15.84
N THR A 42 -4.48 17.02 16.15
CA THR A 42 -4.29 18.18 15.29
C THR A 42 -2.85 18.20 14.74
N ARG A 43 -2.58 19.12 13.81
CA ARG A 43 -1.23 19.33 13.27
C ARG A 43 -0.21 19.64 14.37
N ASP A 44 -0.64 20.34 15.43
CA ASP A 44 0.25 20.79 16.49
C ASP A 44 0.62 19.66 17.47
N ASP A 45 -0.09 18.52 17.42
CA ASP A 45 0.17 17.35 18.25
C ASP A 45 1.23 16.42 17.67
N VAL A 46 1.69 16.65 16.43
CA VAL A 46 2.62 15.77 15.72
C VAL A 46 3.87 16.50 15.25
N GLU A 47 4.95 15.75 15.16
CA GLU A 47 6.22 16.16 14.58
C GLU A 47 6.65 15.15 13.53
N VAL A 48 7.22 15.63 12.42
CA VAL A 48 7.78 14.80 11.36
C VAL A 48 9.24 15.15 11.13
N THR A 49 10.06 14.13 10.99
CA THR A 49 11.48 14.25 10.63
C THR A 49 11.77 13.43 9.39
N GLU A 50 12.66 13.93 8.54
CA GLU A 50 13.24 13.23 7.42
C GLU A 50 14.75 13.15 7.64
N ASP A 51 15.32 11.94 7.65
CA ASP A 51 16.72 11.67 7.98
C ASP A 51 17.17 12.29 9.31
N GLY A 52 16.25 12.41 10.26
CA GLY A 52 16.47 13.05 11.56
C GLY A 52 16.32 14.56 11.57
N VAL A 53 16.13 15.21 10.42
CA VAL A 53 15.92 16.66 10.29
C VAL A 53 14.43 16.98 10.41
N PRO A 54 14.01 17.87 11.34
CA PRO A 54 12.63 18.29 11.47
C PRO A 54 12.10 18.94 10.19
N GLN A 55 10.91 18.55 9.77
CA GLN A 55 10.25 19.07 8.58
C GLN A 55 9.01 19.90 8.94
N LYS A 56 8.74 20.93 8.14
CA LYS A 56 7.56 21.78 8.33
C LYS A 56 6.35 21.14 7.67
N ILE A 57 5.36 20.74 8.46
CA ILE A 57 4.09 20.22 7.95
C ILE A 57 3.35 21.35 7.21
N THR A 58 3.09 21.17 5.93
CA THR A 58 2.37 22.10 5.06
C THR A 58 0.90 21.75 4.93
N PHE A 59 0.57 20.47 5.05
CA PHE A 59 -0.78 19.92 5.01
C PHE A 59 -0.97 18.95 6.17
N PHE A 60 -2.17 18.96 6.76
CA PHE A 60 -2.60 17.97 7.75
C PHE A 60 -4.11 17.78 7.63
N GLY A 61 -4.56 16.53 7.52
CA GLY A 61 -5.97 16.19 7.37
C GLY A 61 -6.31 14.82 7.94
N ARG A 62 -7.59 14.52 8.04
CA ARG A 62 -8.11 13.21 8.41
C ARG A 62 -8.50 12.44 7.17
N SER A 63 -8.15 11.16 7.12
CA SER A 63 -8.49 10.29 5.98
C SER A 63 -9.97 9.91 5.90
N ALA A 64 -10.79 10.25 6.90
CA ALA A 64 -12.22 9.95 6.90
C ALA A 64 -12.97 10.60 5.71
N ASP A 65 -12.46 11.74 5.26
CA ASP A 65 -13.06 12.56 4.20
C ASP A 65 -12.43 12.33 2.81
N VAL A 66 -11.55 11.34 2.72
CA VAL A 66 -10.80 11.04 1.50
C VAL A 66 -11.24 9.68 0.94
N PRO A 67 -11.61 9.58 -0.36
CA PRO A 67 -11.97 8.31 -0.97
C PRO A 67 -10.89 7.25 -0.83
N LEU A 68 -11.28 5.98 -0.72
CA LEU A 68 -10.37 4.84 -0.68
C LEU A 68 -10.24 4.21 -2.07
N ASN A 69 -8.99 3.96 -2.45
CA ASN A 69 -8.63 3.12 -3.58
C ASN A 69 -7.99 1.84 -3.03
N LEU A 70 -8.74 0.75 -3.04
CA LEU A 70 -8.32 -0.53 -2.45
C LEU A 70 -7.91 -1.52 -3.54
N GLY A 71 -6.83 -2.25 -3.32
CA GLY A 71 -6.52 -3.46 -4.05
C GLY A 71 -6.72 -4.69 -3.15
N LEU A 72 -7.51 -5.64 -3.60
CA LEU A 72 -7.61 -6.95 -2.98
C LEU A 72 -6.65 -7.89 -3.72
N ILE A 73 -5.67 -8.42 -3.01
CA ILE A 73 -4.64 -9.28 -3.56
C ILE A 73 -4.79 -10.67 -2.95
N MET A 74 -5.31 -11.60 -3.73
CA MET A 74 -5.70 -12.93 -3.28
C MET A 74 -4.72 -14.00 -3.77
N ASP A 75 -4.06 -14.66 -2.86
CA ASP A 75 -3.27 -15.85 -3.14
C ASP A 75 -4.21 -17.04 -3.43
N VAL A 76 -4.16 -17.53 -4.65
CA VAL A 76 -4.93 -18.69 -5.10
C VAL A 76 -4.01 -19.89 -5.43
N SER A 77 -2.77 -19.86 -4.92
CA SER A 77 -1.86 -21.00 -4.99
C SER A 77 -2.41 -22.21 -4.25
N GLY A 78 -1.84 -23.38 -4.52
CA GLY A 78 -2.36 -24.64 -3.98
C GLY A 78 -2.45 -24.68 -2.45
N SER A 79 -1.57 -23.99 -1.73
CA SER A 79 -1.59 -23.88 -0.26
C SER A 79 -2.74 -23.00 0.26
N GLN A 80 -3.33 -22.15 -0.59
CA GLN A 80 -4.35 -21.16 -0.17
C GLN A 80 -5.77 -21.50 -0.63
N GLN A 81 -5.96 -22.52 -1.46
CA GLN A 81 -7.28 -22.90 -2.00
C GLN A 81 -8.32 -23.21 -0.92
N SER A 82 -7.89 -23.81 0.20
CA SER A 82 -8.78 -24.12 1.32
C SER A 82 -9.24 -22.88 2.10
N PHE A 83 -8.52 -21.76 1.98
CA PHE A 83 -8.81 -20.54 2.71
C PHE A 83 -9.81 -19.62 2.00
N VAL A 84 -9.66 -19.39 0.72
CA VAL A 84 -10.46 -18.36 0.00
C VAL A 84 -11.96 -18.64 0.09
N LYS A 85 -12.36 -19.85 -0.22
CA LYS A 85 -13.77 -20.25 -0.33
C LYS A 85 -14.60 -20.11 0.96
N PRO A 86 -14.12 -20.55 2.15
CA PRO A 86 -14.85 -20.35 3.40
C PRO A 86 -15.06 -18.87 3.77
N HIS A 87 -14.16 -18.00 3.34
CA HIS A 87 -14.12 -16.60 3.78
C HIS A 87 -14.71 -15.57 2.80
N LEU A 88 -15.31 -16.02 1.69
CA LEU A 88 -15.98 -15.12 0.73
C LEU A 88 -17.06 -14.25 1.37
N LYS A 89 -17.81 -14.79 2.34
CA LYS A 89 -18.86 -14.04 3.05
C LYS A 89 -18.27 -12.99 3.98
N ASP A 90 -17.17 -13.30 4.63
CA ASP A 90 -16.49 -12.36 5.54
C ASP A 90 -15.87 -11.21 4.73
N LEU A 91 -15.28 -11.51 3.56
CA LEU A 91 -14.79 -10.50 2.63
C LEU A 91 -15.92 -9.59 2.11
N GLU A 92 -17.06 -10.17 1.74
CA GLU A 92 -18.24 -9.39 1.30
C GLU A 92 -18.73 -8.46 2.42
N ALA A 93 -18.84 -8.96 3.64
CA ALA A 93 -19.23 -8.17 4.80
C ALA A 93 -18.21 -7.05 5.09
N PHE A 94 -16.91 -7.34 4.99
CA PHE A 94 -15.87 -6.35 5.14
C PHE A 94 -15.98 -5.22 4.12
N LEU A 95 -16.07 -5.55 2.83
CA LEU A 95 -16.17 -4.57 1.76
C LEU A 95 -17.42 -3.70 1.90
N LYS A 96 -18.56 -4.32 2.26
CA LYS A 96 -19.80 -3.59 2.53
C LYS A 96 -19.66 -2.59 3.67
N ASN A 97 -18.88 -2.93 4.71
CA ASN A 97 -18.73 -2.09 5.89
C ASN A 97 -17.64 -1.02 5.73
N VAL A 98 -16.63 -1.28 4.90
CA VAL A 98 -15.49 -0.35 4.76
C VAL A 98 -15.64 0.60 3.58
N MET A 99 -16.28 0.18 2.50
CA MET A 99 -16.44 1.02 1.30
C MET A 99 -17.62 1.98 1.44
N ALA A 100 -17.36 3.26 1.19
CA ALA A 100 -18.35 4.30 0.99
C ALA A 100 -18.67 4.49 -0.51
N SER A 101 -19.59 5.38 -0.85
CA SER A 101 -20.05 5.61 -2.24
C SER A 101 -18.94 6.05 -3.20
N GLU A 102 -17.96 6.80 -2.70
CA GLU A 102 -16.85 7.33 -3.49
C GLU A 102 -15.65 6.39 -3.58
N ASP A 103 -15.67 5.29 -2.81
CA ASP A 103 -14.57 4.35 -2.77
C ASP A 103 -14.62 3.39 -3.95
N ARG A 104 -13.45 2.91 -4.34
CA ARG A 104 -13.28 1.91 -5.40
C ARG A 104 -12.29 0.84 -4.96
N ALA A 105 -12.53 -0.37 -5.43
CA ALA A 105 -11.61 -1.45 -5.23
C ALA A 105 -11.43 -2.27 -6.50
N PHE A 106 -10.24 -2.84 -6.69
CA PHE A 106 -9.92 -3.81 -7.73
C PHE A 106 -9.54 -5.16 -7.10
N LEU A 107 -9.56 -6.20 -7.90
CA LEU A 107 -9.23 -7.56 -7.46
C LEU A 107 -8.14 -8.17 -8.33
N ILE A 108 -7.08 -8.60 -7.69
CA ILE A 108 -6.01 -9.39 -8.27
C ILE A 108 -5.99 -10.76 -7.60
N CYS A 109 -5.88 -11.81 -8.40
CA CYS A 109 -5.54 -13.14 -7.95
C CYS A 109 -4.14 -13.52 -8.44
N PHE A 110 -3.36 -14.17 -7.61
CA PHE A 110 -2.03 -14.63 -7.99
C PHE A 110 -1.74 -16.05 -7.52
N ALA A 111 -0.95 -16.74 -8.29
CA ALA A 111 -0.23 -17.95 -7.99
C ALA A 111 1.15 -17.83 -8.65
N ASN A 112 1.45 -18.61 -9.67
CA ASN A 112 2.66 -18.44 -10.48
C ASN A 112 2.65 -17.19 -11.38
N ARG A 113 1.53 -16.48 -11.46
CA ARG A 113 1.31 -15.24 -12.20
C ARG A 113 0.32 -14.34 -11.49
N VAL A 114 0.47 -13.05 -11.72
CA VAL A 114 -0.44 -12.01 -11.22
C VAL A 114 -1.50 -11.73 -12.29
N ARG A 115 -2.78 -11.75 -11.94
CA ARG A 115 -3.91 -11.55 -12.86
C ARG A 115 -4.90 -10.56 -12.31
N LEU A 116 -5.31 -9.61 -13.14
CA LEU A 116 -6.39 -8.69 -12.83
C LEU A 116 -7.73 -9.39 -13.06
N VAL A 117 -8.42 -9.75 -12.00
CA VAL A 117 -9.70 -10.47 -12.04
C VAL A 117 -10.88 -9.48 -12.14
N SER A 118 -10.77 -8.33 -11.51
CA SER A 118 -11.73 -7.24 -11.63
C SER A 118 -11.01 -5.91 -11.57
N ASP A 119 -11.27 -5.05 -12.53
CA ASP A 119 -10.84 -3.65 -12.49
C ASP A 119 -11.62 -2.89 -11.41
N TYR A 120 -11.34 -1.61 -11.24
CA TYR A 120 -11.96 -0.77 -10.22
C TYR A 120 -13.49 -0.80 -10.26
N SER A 121 -14.11 -1.26 -9.18
CA SER A 121 -15.55 -1.26 -8.95
C SER A 121 -15.87 -0.57 -7.61
N GLY A 122 -16.99 0.12 -7.54
CA GLY A 122 -17.61 0.61 -6.31
C GLY A 122 -18.41 -0.46 -5.56
N SER A 123 -18.53 -1.67 -6.12
CA SER A 123 -19.38 -2.75 -5.60
C SER A 123 -18.57 -3.90 -5.02
N GLY A 124 -18.48 -3.97 -3.70
CA GLY A 124 -17.85 -5.11 -3.03
C GLY A 124 -18.51 -6.45 -3.39
N LYS A 125 -19.79 -6.45 -3.72
CA LYS A 125 -20.52 -7.65 -4.15
C LYS A 125 -20.04 -8.15 -5.52
N GLU A 126 -19.77 -7.23 -6.45
CA GLU A 126 -19.22 -7.59 -7.78
C GLU A 126 -17.82 -8.18 -7.65
N LEU A 127 -16.97 -7.59 -6.81
CA LEU A 127 -15.62 -8.09 -6.56
C LEU A 127 -15.63 -9.51 -5.99
N VAL A 128 -16.51 -9.79 -5.02
CA VAL A 128 -16.64 -11.13 -4.44
C VAL A 128 -17.24 -12.13 -5.44
N ALA A 129 -18.14 -11.69 -6.32
CA ALA A 129 -18.65 -12.52 -7.40
C ALA A 129 -17.53 -12.89 -8.40
N ALA A 130 -16.71 -11.91 -8.78
CA ALA A 130 -15.55 -12.13 -9.65
C ALA A 130 -14.52 -13.11 -9.01
N LEU A 131 -14.23 -12.93 -7.71
CA LEU A 131 -13.35 -13.85 -6.98
C LEU A 131 -13.90 -15.29 -6.98
N ARG A 132 -15.20 -15.46 -6.78
CA ARG A 132 -15.86 -16.78 -6.79
C ARG A 132 -15.77 -17.46 -8.16
N GLU A 133 -15.85 -16.71 -9.25
CA GLU A 133 -15.68 -17.27 -10.59
C GLU A 133 -14.21 -17.60 -10.89
N ALA A 134 -13.28 -16.76 -10.47
CA ALA A 134 -11.84 -17.01 -10.60
C ALA A 134 -11.42 -18.29 -9.84
N GLU A 135 -11.98 -18.50 -8.65
CA GLU A 135 -11.70 -19.69 -7.81
C GLU A 135 -12.16 -21.00 -8.44
N LYS A 136 -13.25 -20.97 -9.23
CA LYS A 136 -13.72 -22.16 -9.96
C LYS A 136 -12.77 -22.58 -11.10
N GLY A 137 -11.69 -21.85 -11.33
CA GLY A 137 -10.75 -22.11 -12.41
C GLY A 137 -11.29 -21.84 -13.81
N LYS A 138 -12.53 -21.34 -13.90
CA LYS A 138 -13.12 -20.90 -15.17
C LYS A 138 -12.58 -19.53 -15.50
N GLY A 139 -11.78 -19.42 -16.56
CA GLY A 139 -11.31 -18.14 -17.06
C GLY A 139 -9.93 -17.70 -16.56
N ASN A 140 -9.21 -18.48 -15.76
CA ASN A 140 -7.85 -18.09 -15.32
C ASN A 140 -6.91 -17.77 -16.49
N ALA A 141 -7.14 -18.36 -17.68
CA ALA A 141 -6.41 -18.04 -18.90
C ALA A 141 -6.86 -16.74 -19.57
N GLU A 142 -8.07 -16.27 -19.28
CA GLU A 142 -8.70 -15.10 -19.93
C GLU A 142 -8.42 -13.78 -19.19
N TYR A 143 -8.07 -13.85 -17.89
CA TYR A 143 -7.78 -12.63 -17.12
C TYR A 143 -6.44 -12.01 -17.54
N PRO A 144 -6.36 -10.68 -17.72
CA PRO A 144 -5.15 -9.99 -18.06
C PRO A 144 -4.03 -10.26 -17.06
N ILE A 145 -2.83 -10.54 -17.57
CA ILE A 145 -1.63 -10.65 -16.74
C ILE A 145 -1.18 -9.23 -16.40
N VAL A 146 -0.90 -9.00 -15.13
CA VAL A 146 -0.30 -7.77 -14.61
C VAL A 146 1.13 -8.12 -14.23
N GLY A 147 2.10 -7.51 -14.91
CA GLY A 147 3.51 -7.75 -14.67
C GLY A 147 4.21 -8.64 -15.71
N PRO A 148 5.36 -9.24 -15.35
CA PRO A 148 6.22 -9.93 -16.31
C PRO A 148 5.49 -11.04 -17.05
N PRO A 149 5.63 -11.11 -18.41
CA PRO A 149 4.96 -12.10 -19.24
C PRO A 149 5.60 -13.49 -19.15
N GLU A 150 6.70 -13.63 -18.43
CA GLU A 150 7.46 -14.87 -18.37
C GLU A 150 6.61 -16.06 -17.89
N TYR A 151 6.72 -17.16 -18.63
CA TYR A 151 5.99 -18.37 -18.31
C TYR A 151 6.70 -19.13 -17.18
N ARG A 152 6.06 -19.19 -16.02
CA ARG A 152 6.48 -20.04 -14.91
C ARG A 152 5.44 -21.14 -14.72
N ILE A 153 5.89 -22.39 -14.70
CA ILE A 153 4.96 -23.55 -14.68
C ILE A 153 4.30 -23.69 -13.30
N LEU A 154 5.05 -23.43 -12.22
CA LEU A 154 4.61 -23.56 -10.83
C LEU A 154 5.21 -22.43 -10.00
N GLY A 155 4.59 -22.15 -8.87
CA GLY A 155 5.12 -21.24 -7.88
C GLY A 155 4.10 -20.21 -7.39
N THR A 156 4.59 -19.31 -6.53
CA THR A 156 3.83 -18.21 -5.95
C THR A 156 4.62 -16.92 -6.18
N ALA A 157 4.06 -15.98 -6.93
CA ALA A 157 4.66 -14.70 -7.28
C ALA A 157 4.18 -13.61 -6.29
N PHE A 158 4.51 -13.77 -5.01
CA PHE A 158 4.00 -12.94 -3.93
C PHE A 158 4.50 -11.49 -4.01
N TYR A 159 5.80 -11.28 -4.27
CA TYR A 159 6.34 -9.92 -4.37
C TYR A 159 5.88 -9.21 -5.63
N ASP A 160 5.77 -9.91 -6.78
CA ASP A 160 5.19 -9.35 -8.00
C ASP A 160 3.72 -8.94 -7.79
N ALA A 161 2.96 -9.71 -7.01
CA ALA A 161 1.56 -9.39 -6.68
C ALA A 161 1.40 -8.13 -5.82
N ILE A 162 2.48 -7.61 -5.25
CA ILE A 162 2.52 -6.32 -4.55
C ILE A 162 3.15 -5.25 -5.44
N TYR A 163 4.29 -5.54 -6.05
CA TYR A 163 5.06 -4.61 -6.87
C TYR A 163 4.26 -4.07 -8.05
N GLU A 164 3.68 -4.98 -8.82
CA GLU A 164 2.98 -4.62 -10.06
C GLU A 164 1.75 -3.75 -9.81
N PRO A 165 0.79 -4.13 -8.94
CA PRO A 165 -0.35 -3.26 -8.69
C PRO A 165 0.03 -1.95 -7.99
N ALA A 166 1.06 -1.92 -7.15
CA ALA A 166 1.54 -0.69 -6.56
C ALA A 166 2.00 0.31 -7.62
N ASN A 167 2.64 -0.15 -8.69
CA ASN A 167 3.12 0.69 -9.78
C ASN A 167 2.08 0.96 -10.87
N LEU A 168 1.19 0.02 -11.17
CA LEU A 168 0.30 0.09 -12.33
C LEU A 168 -1.11 0.52 -11.98
N MET A 169 -1.67 0.04 -10.87
CA MET A 169 -3.08 0.27 -10.55
C MET A 169 -3.31 1.62 -9.87
N PHE A 170 -2.30 2.20 -9.23
CA PHE A 170 -2.42 3.49 -8.56
C PHE A 170 -1.80 4.65 -9.35
N THR A 171 -1.54 4.46 -10.65
CA THR A 171 -1.05 5.51 -11.54
C THR A 171 -2.15 6.49 -11.91
N GLY A 172 -1.78 7.75 -12.12
CA GLY A 172 -2.70 8.79 -12.52
C GLY A 172 -3.26 9.61 -11.34
N SER A 173 -4.15 10.54 -11.64
CA SER A 173 -4.72 11.51 -10.70
C SER A 173 -5.83 10.94 -9.80
N THR A 174 -5.80 9.67 -9.46
CA THR A 174 -6.76 9.11 -8.51
C THR A 174 -6.53 9.74 -7.15
N ARG A 175 -7.30 10.79 -6.86
CA ARG A 175 -7.37 11.35 -5.51
C ARG A 175 -7.85 10.25 -4.59
N GLY A 176 -7.21 10.10 -3.45
CA GLY A 176 -7.67 9.16 -2.45
C GLY A 176 -6.54 8.37 -1.82
N ARG A 177 -6.87 7.76 -0.73
CA ARG A 177 -5.98 6.91 0.03
C ARG A 177 -5.84 5.56 -0.67
N ARG A 178 -4.61 5.09 -0.79
CA ARG A 178 -4.26 3.86 -1.49
C ARG A 178 -3.90 2.77 -0.50
N ALA A 179 -4.49 1.60 -0.66
CA ALA A 179 -4.13 0.45 0.16
C ALA A 179 -4.25 -0.86 -0.62
N LEU A 180 -3.37 -1.80 -0.30
CA LEU A 180 -3.46 -3.19 -0.72
C LEU A 180 -3.77 -4.05 0.50
N ILE A 181 -4.74 -4.94 0.36
CA ILE A 181 -5.09 -5.96 1.35
C ILE A 181 -4.69 -7.30 0.77
N VAL A 182 -3.64 -7.89 1.32
CA VAL A 182 -3.00 -9.09 0.79
C VAL A 182 -3.36 -10.29 1.64
N PHE A 183 -3.92 -11.32 1.00
CA PHE A 183 -4.27 -12.59 1.61
C PHE A 183 -3.31 -13.66 1.10
N SER A 184 -2.40 -14.14 1.95
CA SER A 184 -1.38 -15.11 1.58
C SER A 184 -0.75 -15.73 2.82
N ASP A 185 0.09 -16.75 2.66
CA ASP A 185 1.03 -17.22 3.67
C ASP A 185 2.39 -16.49 3.64
N GLY A 186 2.57 -15.59 2.66
CA GLY A 186 3.79 -14.80 2.49
C GLY A 186 4.95 -15.56 1.85
N GLU A 187 4.67 -16.71 1.26
CA GLU A 187 5.69 -17.46 0.54
C GLU A 187 5.87 -16.92 -0.88
N ASP A 188 7.13 -16.80 -1.28
CA ASP A 188 7.53 -16.44 -2.62
C ASP A 188 8.57 -17.40 -3.17
N ASN A 189 8.38 -17.82 -4.40
CA ASN A 189 9.35 -18.67 -5.11
C ASN A 189 9.31 -18.49 -6.63
N SER A 190 8.54 -17.51 -7.11
CA SER A 190 8.44 -17.27 -8.54
C SER A 190 8.31 -15.78 -8.93
N SER A 191 8.49 -14.84 -8.04
CA SER A 191 8.55 -13.42 -8.40
C SER A 191 9.79 -13.08 -9.21
N ALA A 192 9.64 -12.09 -10.10
CA ALA A 192 10.76 -11.43 -10.78
C ALA A 192 11.40 -10.38 -9.86
N HIS A 193 10.61 -9.79 -8.97
CA HIS A 193 11.04 -8.78 -8.01
C HIS A 193 11.32 -9.37 -6.63
N HIS A 194 12.03 -8.61 -5.81
CA HIS A 194 12.36 -8.99 -4.43
C HIS A 194 11.51 -8.20 -3.42
N MET A 195 11.50 -8.66 -2.17
CA MET A 195 10.72 -8.04 -1.10
C MET A 195 10.99 -6.53 -0.96
N LEU A 196 12.25 -6.10 -1.07
CA LEU A 196 12.59 -4.68 -0.92
C LEU A 196 12.02 -3.84 -2.06
N GLU A 197 12.04 -4.35 -3.29
CA GLU A 197 11.46 -3.66 -4.45
C GLU A 197 9.94 -3.53 -4.32
N ALA A 198 9.27 -4.56 -3.78
CA ALA A 198 7.83 -4.49 -3.50
C ALA A 198 7.50 -3.46 -2.42
N ILE A 199 8.31 -3.36 -1.36
CA ILE A 199 8.17 -2.32 -0.33
C ILE A 199 8.42 -0.93 -0.93
N GLU A 200 9.50 -0.77 -1.71
CA GLU A 200 9.84 0.48 -2.39
C GLU A 200 8.72 0.96 -3.31
N ALA A 201 8.17 0.07 -4.14
CA ALA A 201 7.06 0.38 -5.02
C ALA A 201 5.83 0.88 -4.24
N ALA A 202 5.51 0.23 -3.13
CA ALA A 202 4.41 0.65 -2.26
C ALA A 202 4.67 2.02 -1.61
N GLN A 203 5.86 2.23 -1.06
CA GLN A 203 6.24 3.50 -0.43
C GLN A 203 6.27 4.67 -1.42
N ALA A 204 6.78 4.43 -2.63
CA ALA A 204 6.89 5.43 -3.69
C ALA A 204 5.53 5.85 -4.26
N ASN A 205 4.52 4.98 -4.17
CA ASN A 205 3.17 5.24 -4.63
C ASN A 205 2.17 5.53 -3.48
N ASP A 206 2.65 5.76 -2.25
CA ASP A 206 1.84 6.02 -1.05
C ASP A 206 0.80 4.92 -0.75
N VAL A 207 1.17 3.67 -1.02
CA VAL A 207 0.31 2.50 -0.82
C VAL A 207 0.58 1.87 0.55
N THR A 208 -0.45 1.80 1.39
CA THR A 208 -0.39 1.10 2.68
C THR A 208 -0.74 -0.38 2.47
N LEU A 209 0.08 -1.29 3.01
CA LEU A 209 -0.13 -2.74 2.89
C LEU A 209 -0.69 -3.33 4.17
N PHE A 210 -1.83 -4.00 4.05
CA PHE A 210 -2.44 -4.81 5.10
C PHE A 210 -2.31 -6.28 4.73
N CYS A 211 -1.70 -7.07 5.61
CA CYS A 211 -1.43 -8.46 5.36
C CYS A 211 -2.31 -9.35 6.24
N LEU A 212 -3.13 -10.19 5.62
CA LEU A 212 -3.95 -11.19 6.28
C LEU A 212 -3.33 -12.56 5.99
N ARG A 213 -2.63 -13.10 7.00
CA ARG A 213 -1.95 -14.39 6.89
C ARG A 213 -2.89 -15.53 7.19
N TYR A 214 -2.90 -16.49 6.30
CA TYR A 214 -3.47 -17.78 6.55
C TYR A 214 -2.40 -18.85 6.33
N THR A 215 -2.06 -19.54 7.39
CA THR A 215 -0.98 -20.53 7.38
C THR A 215 -1.54 -21.86 7.83
N GLU A 216 -1.59 -22.86 6.96
CA GLU A 216 -1.97 -24.19 7.38
C GLU A 216 -0.92 -24.79 8.33
N PRO A 217 -1.32 -25.27 9.51
CA PRO A 217 -0.40 -25.97 10.38
C PRO A 217 0.12 -27.23 9.68
N GLY A 218 1.40 -27.50 9.79
CA GLY A 218 1.97 -28.76 9.28
C GLY A 218 1.29 -29.98 9.90
N ARG A 219 1.47 -31.16 9.30
CA ARG A 219 0.82 -32.42 9.69
C ARG A 219 0.83 -32.74 11.19
N ASN A 220 1.74 -32.16 11.97
CA ASN A 220 1.86 -32.34 13.41
C ASN A 220 1.42 -31.10 14.21
N GLY A 221 0.66 -30.17 13.63
CA GLY A 221 0.27 -28.92 14.27
C GLY A 221 1.44 -27.95 14.52
N ARG A 222 2.64 -28.23 14.00
CA ARG A 222 3.83 -27.40 14.19
C ARG A 222 3.96 -26.38 13.09
N VAL A 223 4.30 -25.15 13.48
CA VAL A 223 4.67 -24.08 12.53
C VAL A 223 6.00 -24.44 11.88
N THR A 224 6.01 -24.57 10.55
CA THR A 224 7.22 -24.91 9.79
C THR A 224 8.17 -23.71 9.71
N ALA A 225 9.44 -23.92 9.35
CA ALA A 225 10.41 -22.84 9.12
C ALA A 225 9.93 -21.92 7.98
N ARG A 226 9.29 -22.49 6.96
CA ARG A 226 8.71 -21.79 5.82
C ARG A 226 7.60 -20.83 6.25
N ASN A 227 6.67 -21.29 7.08
CA ASN A 227 5.62 -20.47 7.66
C ASN A 227 6.18 -19.30 8.51
N LYS A 228 7.25 -19.56 9.29
CA LYS A 228 7.92 -18.51 10.07
C LYS A 228 8.53 -17.43 9.17
N TYR A 229 9.12 -17.84 8.06
CA TYR A 229 9.68 -16.92 7.07
C TYR A 229 8.58 -16.04 6.47
N GLY A 230 7.51 -16.63 5.92
CA GLY A 230 6.37 -15.89 5.37
C GLY A 230 5.77 -14.92 6.39
N THR A 231 5.63 -15.34 7.66
CA THR A 231 5.20 -14.48 8.76
C THR A 231 6.10 -13.25 8.90
N SER A 232 7.41 -13.42 8.91
CA SER A 232 8.36 -12.30 9.07
C SER A 232 8.35 -11.36 7.88
N VAL A 233 8.19 -11.90 6.66
CA VAL A 233 8.08 -11.14 5.42
C VAL A 233 6.83 -10.24 5.44
N MET A 234 5.65 -10.81 5.69
CA MET A 234 4.40 -10.07 5.69
C MET A 234 4.35 -9.01 6.79
N ALA A 235 4.84 -9.34 8.00
CA ALA A 235 4.96 -8.40 9.10
C ALA A 235 5.89 -7.22 8.75
N ARG A 236 6.99 -7.50 8.05
CA ARG A 236 7.92 -6.46 7.59
C ARG A 236 7.29 -5.56 6.55
N ILE A 237 6.67 -6.11 5.52
CA ILE A 237 6.01 -5.37 4.44
C ILE A 237 4.92 -4.44 5.01
N ALA A 238 4.05 -4.98 5.87
CA ALA A 238 3.00 -4.19 6.52
C ALA A 238 3.59 -3.04 7.36
N ARG A 239 4.57 -3.35 8.22
CA ARG A 239 5.21 -2.35 9.08
C ARG A 239 5.89 -1.23 8.28
N GLU A 240 6.65 -1.56 7.24
CA GLU A 240 7.42 -0.58 6.47
C GLU A 240 6.55 0.31 5.57
N THR A 241 5.31 -0.11 5.31
CA THR A 241 4.32 0.68 4.56
C THR A 241 3.26 1.34 5.45
N GLY A 242 3.35 1.19 6.78
CA GLY A 242 2.42 1.81 7.74
C GLY A 242 1.12 1.05 7.98
N GLY A 243 1.01 -0.19 7.51
CA GLY A 243 -0.15 -1.05 7.71
C GLY A 243 -0.04 -2.01 8.88
N LEU A 244 -0.82 -3.08 8.80
CA LEU A 244 -0.94 -4.12 9.85
C LEU A 244 -0.83 -5.50 9.23
N ASP A 245 -0.30 -6.45 9.99
CA ASP A 245 -0.37 -7.86 9.66
C ASP A 245 -1.20 -8.63 10.70
N PHE A 246 -1.98 -9.59 10.23
CA PHE A 246 -2.84 -10.42 11.07
C PHE A 246 -2.67 -11.88 10.74
N ASP A 247 -2.67 -12.70 11.77
CA ASP A 247 -2.85 -14.13 11.67
C ASP A 247 -4.35 -14.46 11.73
N ALA A 248 -4.92 -14.81 10.58
CA ALA A 248 -6.35 -15.07 10.46
C ALA A 248 -6.76 -16.36 11.19
N GLN A 249 -5.85 -17.31 11.43
CA GLN A 249 -6.12 -18.48 12.23
C GLN A 249 -6.13 -18.19 13.73
N ALA A 250 -5.18 -17.37 14.21
CA ALA A 250 -5.04 -17.11 15.63
C ALA A 250 -6.13 -16.16 16.17
N HIS A 251 -6.55 -15.19 15.39
CA HIS A 251 -7.42 -14.10 15.85
C HIS A 251 -8.77 -14.01 15.12
N GLY A 252 -8.97 -14.85 14.11
CA GLY A 252 -10.13 -14.79 13.24
C GLY A 252 -10.06 -13.65 12.22
N LEU A 253 -10.52 -13.93 11.01
CA LEU A 253 -10.47 -12.98 9.88
C LEU A 253 -11.31 -11.72 10.14
N GLN A 254 -12.44 -11.86 10.84
CA GLN A 254 -13.34 -10.75 11.15
C GLN A 254 -12.66 -9.69 12.02
N GLU A 255 -11.84 -10.08 12.98
CA GLU A 255 -11.09 -9.13 13.81
C GLU A 255 -10.04 -8.38 12.99
N GLY A 256 -9.31 -9.08 12.09
CA GLY A 256 -8.40 -8.46 11.14
C GLY A 256 -9.11 -7.42 10.28
N PHE A 257 -10.24 -7.76 9.70
CA PHE A 257 -11.07 -6.85 8.91
C PHE A 257 -11.56 -5.64 9.69
N ARG A 258 -11.99 -5.85 10.92
CA ARG A 258 -12.43 -4.76 11.81
C ARG A 258 -11.30 -3.75 12.05
N GLN A 259 -10.10 -4.24 12.35
CA GLN A 259 -8.94 -3.37 12.61
C GLN A 259 -8.45 -2.66 11.35
N ILE A 260 -8.43 -3.33 10.19
CA ILE A 260 -8.08 -2.73 8.90
C ILE A 260 -9.08 -1.63 8.56
N GLY A 261 -10.39 -1.92 8.63
CA GLY A 261 -11.43 -0.93 8.35
C GLY A 261 -11.35 0.28 9.27
N ALA A 262 -11.14 0.06 10.57
CA ALA A 262 -10.96 1.14 11.54
C ALA A 262 -9.73 1.99 11.20
N GLN A 263 -8.59 1.39 10.87
CA GLN A 263 -7.38 2.14 10.51
C GLN A 263 -7.57 2.90 9.19
N LEU A 264 -8.18 2.31 8.18
CA LEU A 264 -8.45 2.96 6.90
C LEU A 264 -9.31 4.23 7.07
N ARG A 265 -10.24 4.25 8.02
CA ARG A 265 -11.16 5.37 8.26
C ARG A 265 -10.69 6.35 9.34
N SER A 266 -9.77 5.95 10.20
CA SER A 266 -9.30 6.78 11.33
C SER A 266 -7.86 7.24 11.22
N SER A 267 -7.26 7.18 10.03
CA SER A 267 -5.91 7.65 9.78
C SER A 267 -5.87 9.13 9.47
N TYR A 268 -4.66 9.65 9.50
CA TYR A 268 -4.31 11.02 9.13
C TYR A 268 -3.46 11.01 7.86
N GLU A 269 -3.46 12.14 7.20
CA GLU A 269 -2.51 12.45 6.14
C GLU A 269 -1.79 13.75 6.48
N LEU A 270 -0.48 13.77 6.32
CA LEU A 270 0.30 14.99 6.38
C LEU A 270 1.14 15.12 5.12
N GLY A 271 1.39 16.37 4.75
CA GLY A 271 2.32 16.72 3.69
C GLY A 271 3.39 17.68 4.22
N TYR A 272 4.62 17.48 3.78
CA TYR A 272 5.70 18.41 4.03
C TYR A 272 6.55 18.59 2.77
N GLN A 273 7.22 19.73 2.69
CA GLN A 273 8.19 20.00 1.65
C GLN A 273 9.54 19.45 2.09
N THR A 274 10.09 18.48 1.35
CA THR A 274 11.41 17.96 1.66
C THR A 274 12.50 18.99 1.45
N SER A 275 13.52 18.97 2.30
CA SER A 275 14.75 19.74 2.13
C SER A 275 15.81 19.00 1.31
N ASN A 276 15.56 17.71 0.99
CA ASN A 276 16.49 16.91 0.20
C ASN A 276 16.29 17.14 -1.29
N PRO A 277 17.36 17.10 -2.11
CA PRO A 277 17.25 17.26 -3.55
C PRO A 277 16.46 16.11 -4.17
N SER A 278 15.64 16.43 -5.18
CA SER A 278 14.96 15.41 -5.97
C SER A 278 15.95 14.66 -6.87
N GLY A 279 15.67 13.36 -7.09
CA GLY A 279 16.36 12.57 -8.11
C GLY A 279 17.70 11.96 -7.71
N ASP A 280 18.10 12.02 -6.45
CA ASP A 280 19.34 11.40 -5.96
C ASP A 280 19.23 9.86 -5.82
N LYS A 281 18.02 9.30 -5.94
CA LYS A 281 17.69 7.88 -5.80
C LYS A 281 18.14 7.27 -4.47
N THR A 282 18.27 8.08 -3.43
CA THR A 282 18.59 7.63 -2.08
C THR A 282 17.34 7.37 -1.28
N PHE A 283 17.45 6.52 -0.27
CA PHE A 283 16.36 6.27 0.67
C PHE A 283 16.34 7.33 1.76
N HIS A 284 15.23 8.05 1.87
CA HIS A 284 14.99 9.05 2.91
C HIS A 284 14.07 8.46 3.98
N LYS A 285 14.59 8.40 5.21
CA LYS A 285 13.88 7.85 6.35
C LYS A 285 12.90 8.87 6.92
N ILE A 286 11.63 8.48 7.04
CA ILE A 286 10.60 9.30 7.69
C ILE A 286 10.34 8.78 9.10
N ALA A 287 10.21 9.69 10.05
CA ALA A 287 9.67 9.37 11.37
C ALA A 287 8.62 10.41 11.79
N ILE A 288 7.46 9.94 12.19
CA ILE A 288 6.39 10.74 12.78
C ILE A 288 6.30 10.41 14.26
N ARG A 289 6.21 11.43 15.09
CA ARG A 289 6.04 11.30 16.54
C ARG A 289 4.90 12.17 17.02
N THR A 290 4.22 11.74 18.06
CA THR A 290 3.28 12.56 18.81
C THR A 290 4.00 13.27 19.93
N LYS A 291 3.62 14.52 20.22
CA LYS A 291 4.15 15.27 21.38
C LYS A 291 3.71 14.66 22.70
N GLN A 292 2.54 14.03 22.71
CA GLN A 292 2.05 13.30 23.87
C GLN A 292 2.74 11.93 23.95
N PRO A 293 3.28 11.56 25.14
CA PRO A 293 3.91 10.25 25.32
C PRO A 293 2.86 9.13 25.36
N GLY A 294 3.30 7.90 25.04
CA GLY A 294 2.47 6.70 25.15
C GLY A 294 1.61 6.39 23.93
N PHE A 295 1.74 7.15 22.86
CA PHE A 295 1.07 6.85 21.59
C PHE A 295 2.02 6.12 20.62
N GLU A 296 1.51 5.12 19.94
CA GLU A 296 2.19 4.40 18.86
C GLU A 296 1.76 4.98 17.51
N VAL A 297 2.71 5.44 16.71
CA VAL A 297 2.47 5.93 15.35
C VAL A 297 2.85 4.86 14.34
N ARG A 298 2.00 4.62 13.36
CA ARG A 298 2.25 3.75 12.22
C ARG A 298 2.16 4.55 10.94
N ALA A 299 3.26 4.61 10.21
CA ALA A 299 3.43 5.29 8.94
C ALA A 299 4.41 4.51 8.06
N LYS A 300 4.51 4.84 6.78
CA LYS A 300 5.62 4.35 5.96
C LYS A 300 6.94 4.81 6.58
N THR A 301 7.97 3.95 6.51
CA THR A 301 9.26 4.22 7.15
C THR A 301 10.16 5.15 6.34
N GLY A 302 9.83 5.40 5.09
CA GLY A 302 10.59 6.25 4.20
C GLY A 302 10.13 6.13 2.75
N TYR A 303 10.94 6.68 1.86
CA TYR A 303 10.75 6.60 0.41
C TYR A 303 12.09 6.77 -0.31
N TYR A 304 12.15 6.36 -1.57
CA TYR A 304 13.27 6.69 -2.45
C TYR A 304 12.94 7.94 -3.27
N SER A 305 13.84 8.90 -3.30
CA SER A 305 13.69 10.11 -4.12
C SER A 305 13.73 9.75 -5.61
N ARG A 306 12.84 10.33 -6.41
CA ARG A 306 12.71 10.10 -7.85
C ARG A 306 13.30 11.24 -8.65
#